data_da2e5b4776bd21621db2c4cec521b095
#
_entry.id   da2e5b4776bd21621db2c4cec521b095
#
_cell.length_a   1.000
_cell.length_b   1.000
_cell.length_c   1.000
_cell.angle_alpha   90.00
_cell.angle_beta   90.00
_cell.angle_gamma   90.00
#
_symmetry.space_group_name_H-M   'P 1'
#
loop_
_entity.id
_entity.type
_entity.pdbx_description
1 polymer ?
#
loop_
_entity_poly.entity_id
_entity_poly.type
_entity_poly.pdbx_seq_one_letter_code
_entity_poly.pdbx_strand_id
1 'polypeptide(L)'
;MSRGSVAEPGRIRENRPDEPRGDMSDPGIENLLHEDRVFDPPAAFAAQANAGEALYGEADTDHVAFWTDQALTRLDWFTTPTAGLDDSRAPFYTWFADGELNVSYNCLDRHLATGSDKVAYHWIGEPGDTRTITYGELSGQVNRFANGLRSIGVKKGDRVAIYMGMVPELAVAMLACSRIGAAHSVIFGGFSAEAIVDRVDDAQATVLITCDGAWRRGAIVPLKDNCDAAMAAASTIEHCIVVERTGQPVDMVQGRDIWWHDLVAGQSDECEPEVMNAEDLLYILYTSGTTAKPKGIMHTTGGYLTGAATTHSMVFDIKPDTDVYWCAADIGWVTGHTYIVYGPLANHTTGVMYEGTPDYPDRDRLWSIIEDYGVTILY
;
A
#
# COMPACT_ATOMS: atom_id res chain seq x y z
N MET A 1 40.91 41.81 -48.94
CA MET A 1 41.33 43.14 -48.66
C MET A 1 41.08 43.46 -47.18
N SER A 2 42.14 43.83 -46.56
CA SER A 2 42.39 44.65 -45.37
C SER A 2 42.10 43.98 -43.98
N ARG A 3 43.21 43.65 -43.35
CA ARG A 3 43.38 43.31 -41.93
C ARG A 3 43.25 44.56 -41.06
N GLY A 4 42.55 44.48 -39.97
CA GLY A 4 42.54 45.51 -38.89
C GLY A 4 43.09 44.88 -37.61
N SER A 5 44.20 45.34 -37.18
CA SER A 5 44.96 45.10 -35.95
C SER A 5 44.20 45.70 -34.75
N VAL A 6 44.08 44.99 -33.64
CA VAL A 6 43.67 45.55 -32.35
C VAL A 6 44.80 45.34 -31.34
N ALA A 7 45.16 46.45 -30.70
CA ALA A 7 46.26 46.60 -29.75
C ALA A 7 45.95 46.01 -28.37
N GLU A 8 46.98 45.45 -27.70
CA GLU A 8 46.98 45.06 -26.29
C GLU A 8 46.97 46.32 -25.39
N PRO A 9 46.28 46.27 -24.22
CA PRO A 9 46.52 47.27 -23.16
C PRO A 9 47.49 46.72 -22.10
N GLY A 10 48.33 47.62 -21.71
CA GLY A 10 49.54 47.45 -20.89
C GLY A 10 49.28 46.91 -19.45
N ARG A 11 50.34 46.26 -19.00
CA ARG A 11 50.53 45.83 -17.60
C ARG A 11 50.82 47.05 -16.73
N ILE A 12 50.06 47.24 -15.66
CA ILE A 12 50.46 48.03 -14.50
C ILE A 12 50.82 47.02 -13.40
N ARG A 13 52.10 46.97 -13.04
CA ARG A 13 52.59 46.30 -11.83
C ARG A 13 52.45 47.27 -10.67
N GLU A 14 51.64 47.00 -9.67
CA GLU A 14 51.78 47.55 -8.34
C GLU A 14 52.29 46.48 -7.39
N ASN A 15 53.46 46.72 -6.82
CA ASN A 15 54.02 45.96 -5.70
C ASN A 15 53.19 46.25 -4.44
N ARG A 16 52.56 45.22 -3.88
CA ARG A 16 52.18 45.20 -2.48
C ARG A 16 53.02 44.16 -1.76
N PRO A 17 53.43 44.42 -0.50
CA PRO A 17 54.26 43.52 0.27
C PRO A 17 53.48 42.23 0.60
N ASP A 18 54.20 41.09 0.62
CA ASP A 18 53.71 39.78 1.03
C ASP A 18 53.17 39.83 2.46
N GLU A 19 51.84 39.84 2.61
CA GLU A 19 51.20 39.35 3.82
C GLU A 19 51.19 37.84 3.76
N PRO A 20 51.46 37.11 4.89
CA PRO A 20 51.38 35.66 4.91
C PRO A 20 49.91 35.25 4.63
N ARG A 21 49.70 34.55 3.54
CA ARG A 21 48.43 33.85 3.31
C ARG A 21 48.24 32.88 4.43
N GLY A 22 47.41 33.26 5.40
CA GLY A 22 46.84 32.30 6.33
C GLY A 22 46.22 31.12 5.57
N ASP A 23 46.54 29.96 5.98
CA ASP A 23 45.91 28.72 5.52
C ASP A 23 44.41 28.83 5.73
N MET A 24 43.69 29.24 4.68
CA MET A 24 42.23 29.19 4.60
C MET A 24 41.83 27.84 3.99
N SER A 25 42.24 26.78 4.63
CA SER A 25 41.47 25.52 4.56
C SER A 25 40.16 25.82 5.31
N ASP A 26 39.10 25.99 4.55
CA ASP A 26 37.77 26.21 5.11
C ASP A 26 37.38 24.95 5.88
N PRO A 27 37.38 24.95 7.23
CA PRO A 27 37.03 23.75 8.02
C PRO A 27 35.55 23.38 7.88
N GLY A 28 34.75 24.20 7.14
CA GLY A 28 33.33 23.97 6.98
C GLY A 28 32.99 22.84 6.01
N ILE A 29 33.78 22.60 4.96
CA ILE A 29 33.44 21.56 3.96
C ILE A 29 33.95 20.19 4.36
N GLU A 30 35.11 20.08 4.98
CA GLU A 30 35.62 18.80 5.50
C GLU A 30 34.84 18.29 6.71
N ASN A 31 34.28 19.18 7.54
CA ASN A 31 33.39 18.83 8.65
C ASN A 31 32.03 18.26 8.20
N LEU A 32 31.59 18.50 6.95
CA LEU A 32 30.35 17.91 6.41
C LEU A 32 30.51 16.43 6.02
N LEU A 33 31.74 15.93 5.93
CA LEU A 33 32.05 14.53 5.58
C LEU A 33 32.15 13.60 6.82
N HIS A 34 32.28 14.17 8.01
CA HIS A 34 32.36 13.46 9.28
C HIS A 34 31.41 14.11 10.28
N GLU A 35 30.17 13.63 10.33
CA GLU A 35 29.18 14.10 11.30
C GLU A 35 29.17 13.16 12.52
N ASP A 36 29.82 13.60 13.60
CA ASP A 36 29.92 12.84 14.85
C ASP A 36 28.89 13.30 15.90
N ARG A 37 28.05 14.28 15.57
CA ARG A 37 27.03 14.77 16.50
C ARG A 37 25.89 13.77 16.61
N VAL A 38 25.54 13.41 17.83
CA VAL A 38 24.38 12.58 18.16
C VAL A 38 23.35 13.45 18.86
N PHE A 39 22.11 13.35 18.42
CA PHE A 39 20.99 14.07 19.02
C PHE A 39 20.05 13.04 19.65
N ASP A 40 20.10 12.93 20.96
CA ASP A 40 19.19 12.05 21.67
C ASP A 40 17.74 12.55 21.53
N PRO A 41 16.76 11.62 21.40
CA PRO A 41 15.36 12.00 21.38
C PRO A 41 14.96 12.64 22.74
N PRO A 42 14.00 13.57 22.76
CA PRO A 42 13.47 14.11 24.02
C PRO A 42 13.01 12.97 24.93
N ALA A 43 13.37 13.03 26.23
CA ALA A 43 13.10 11.95 27.18
C ALA A 43 11.59 11.61 27.28
N ALA A 44 10.70 12.61 27.19
CA ALA A 44 9.26 12.40 27.20
C ALA A 44 8.77 11.65 25.93
N PHE A 45 9.41 11.90 24.78
CA PHE A 45 9.11 11.17 23.54
C PHE A 45 9.60 9.73 23.63
N ALA A 46 10.84 9.51 24.06
CA ALA A 46 11.42 8.17 24.21
C ALA A 46 10.63 7.30 25.20
N ALA A 47 10.10 7.91 26.27
CA ALA A 47 9.37 7.19 27.32
C ALA A 47 8.01 6.61 26.84
N GLN A 48 7.44 7.14 25.76
CA GLN A 48 6.16 6.69 25.20
C GLN A 48 6.32 5.88 23.90
N ALA A 49 7.55 5.72 23.41
CA ALA A 49 7.79 5.01 22.16
C ALA A 49 7.37 3.53 22.23
N ASN A 50 6.73 3.04 21.15
CA ASN A 50 6.30 1.65 21.05
C ASN A 50 7.47 0.68 20.92
N ALA A 51 8.64 1.18 20.50
CA ALA A 51 9.85 0.41 20.32
C ALA A 51 11.02 1.09 20.99
N GLY A 52 11.88 0.33 21.66
CA GLY A 52 13.11 0.80 22.29
C GLY A 52 14.29 -0.10 21.95
N GLU A 53 15.48 0.27 22.42
CA GLU A 53 16.73 -0.45 22.12
C GLU A 53 16.69 -1.93 22.55
N ALA A 54 15.99 -2.24 23.64
CA ALA A 54 15.85 -3.61 24.16
C ALA A 54 15.23 -4.57 23.14
N LEU A 55 14.32 -4.07 22.27
CA LEU A 55 13.64 -4.86 21.27
C LEU A 55 14.60 -5.51 20.25
N TYR A 56 15.65 -4.80 19.87
CA TYR A 56 16.68 -5.33 18.98
C TYR A 56 17.46 -6.47 19.66
N GLY A 57 17.78 -6.34 20.96
CA GLY A 57 18.45 -7.38 21.72
C GLY A 57 17.60 -8.65 21.89
N GLU A 58 16.28 -8.50 22.03
CA GLU A 58 15.35 -9.63 22.06
C GLU A 58 15.30 -10.35 20.71
N ALA A 59 15.16 -9.61 19.61
CA ALA A 59 15.14 -10.17 18.27
C ALA A 59 16.48 -10.83 17.88
N ASP A 60 17.62 -10.25 18.26
CA ASP A 60 18.95 -10.83 18.02
C ASP A 60 19.21 -12.10 18.83
N THR A 61 18.60 -12.21 20.01
CA THR A 61 18.73 -13.39 20.87
C THR A 61 17.99 -14.59 20.30
N ASP A 62 16.73 -14.40 19.90
CA ASP A 62 15.90 -15.44 19.30
C ASP A 62 14.82 -14.78 18.40
N HIS A 63 15.14 -14.62 17.12
CA HIS A 63 14.23 -14.01 16.17
C HIS A 63 12.94 -14.82 15.93
N VAL A 64 13.00 -16.14 16.12
CA VAL A 64 11.80 -16.99 15.96
C VAL A 64 10.85 -16.76 17.12
N ALA A 65 11.37 -16.77 18.35
CA ALA A 65 10.56 -16.44 19.52
C ALA A 65 10.00 -15.01 19.45
N PHE A 66 10.82 -14.03 19.05
CA PHE A 66 10.39 -12.64 18.85
C PHE A 66 9.21 -12.53 17.89
N TRP A 67 9.32 -13.06 16.68
CA TRP A 67 8.24 -12.99 15.68
C TRP A 67 7.01 -13.81 16.06
N THR A 68 7.20 -14.90 16.79
CA THR A 68 6.09 -15.69 17.33
C THR A 68 5.30 -14.88 18.36
N ASP A 69 6.02 -14.18 19.28
CA ASP A 69 5.37 -13.28 20.24
C ASP A 69 4.60 -12.15 19.54
N GLN A 70 5.21 -11.52 18.52
CA GLN A 70 4.49 -10.49 17.75
C GLN A 70 3.23 -11.04 17.08
N ALA A 71 3.27 -12.25 16.53
CA ALA A 71 2.12 -12.88 15.91
C ALA A 71 1.01 -13.17 16.92
N LEU A 72 1.34 -13.68 18.10
CA LEU A 72 0.38 -14.07 19.13
C LEU A 72 -0.22 -12.85 19.87
N THR A 73 0.52 -11.77 19.98
CA THR A 73 0.06 -10.57 20.70
C THR A 73 -0.69 -9.58 19.83
N ARG A 74 -0.41 -9.58 18.51
CA ARG A 74 -0.97 -8.59 17.59
C ARG A 74 -2.12 -9.07 16.73
N LEU A 75 -2.26 -10.39 16.57
CA LEU A 75 -3.27 -10.97 15.70
C LEU A 75 -4.20 -11.91 16.47
N ASP A 76 -5.44 -11.95 16.02
CA ASP A 76 -6.42 -12.92 16.46
C ASP A 76 -6.35 -14.16 15.54
N TRP A 77 -6.14 -15.31 16.15
CA TRP A 77 -6.03 -16.59 15.47
C TRP A 77 -7.29 -17.44 15.71
N PHE A 78 -7.82 -18.06 14.67
CA PHE A 78 -8.87 -19.07 14.79
C PHE A 78 -8.31 -20.37 15.35
N THR A 79 -7.09 -20.74 14.89
CA THR A 79 -6.26 -21.80 15.48
C THR A 79 -4.90 -21.20 15.80
N THR A 80 -4.56 -21.10 17.08
CA THR A 80 -3.28 -20.52 17.52
C THR A 80 -2.12 -21.40 17.07
N PRO A 81 -1.09 -20.87 16.37
CA PRO A 81 0.06 -21.65 15.95
C PRO A 81 0.88 -22.14 17.15
N THR A 82 1.39 -23.35 17.06
CA THR A 82 2.31 -23.93 18.05
C THR A 82 3.77 -23.94 17.59
N ALA A 83 3.99 -23.78 16.26
CA ALA A 83 5.31 -23.65 15.65
C ALA A 83 5.52 -22.25 15.07
N GLY A 84 6.69 -21.64 15.30
CA GLY A 84 7.08 -20.36 14.69
C GLY A 84 7.57 -20.57 13.27
N LEU A 85 8.87 -20.85 13.11
CA LEU A 85 9.54 -21.03 11.83
C LEU A 85 9.90 -22.50 11.59
N ASP A 86 9.57 -22.99 10.40
CA ASP A 86 10.15 -24.22 9.84
C ASP A 86 11.13 -23.85 8.71
N ASP A 87 12.41 -24.07 8.93
CA ASP A 87 13.51 -23.85 8.00
C ASP A 87 14.06 -25.14 7.37
N SER A 88 13.42 -26.28 7.63
CA SER A 88 13.86 -27.60 7.16
C SER A 88 13.97 -27.73 5.64
N ARG A 89 13.31 -26.85 4.90
CA ARG A 89 13.35 -26.76 3.43
C ARG A 89 13.99 -25.47 2.91
N ALA A 90 14.93 -24.89 3.65
CA ALA A 90 15.59 -23.65 3.19
C ALA A 90 16.07 -23.77 1.73
N PRO A 91 15.91 -22.74 0.90
CA PRO A 91 15.48 -21.37 1.22
C PRO A 91 13.96 -21.15 1.23
N PHE A 92 13.14 -22.18 1.25
CA PHE A 92 11.69 -22.11 1.31
C PHE A 92 11.24 -22.24 2.77
N TYR A 93 11.12 -21.12 3.42
CA TYR A 93 10.74 -21.00 4.83
C TYR A 93 9.23 -21.04 4.99
N THR A 94 8.75 -21.62 6.09
CA THR A 94 7.32 -21.67 6.44
C THR A 94 7.12 -21.07 7.84
N TRP A 95 6.24 -20.07 7.96
CA TRP A 95 5.92 -19.45 9.23
C TRP A 95 4.52 -19.84 9.71
N PHE A 96 4.39 -20.26 10.98
CA PHE A 96 3.13 -20.54 11.63
C PHE A 96 2.29 -21.62 10.92
N ALA A 97 2.93 -22.69 10.44
CA ALA A 97 2.36 -23.69 9.53
C ALA A 97 1.04 -24.33 10.01
N ASP A 98 0.84 -24.42 11.32
CA ASP A 98 -0.34 -24.99 11.97
C ASP A 98 -1.34 -23.94 12.46
N GLY A 99 -1.08 -22.65 12.20
CA GLY A 99 -1.94 -21.54 12.55
C GLY A 99 -3.02 -21.27 11.50
N GLU A 100 -4.20 -20.83 11.95
CA GLU A 100 -5.30 -20.45 11.07
C GLU A 100 -5.87 -19.10 11.50
N LEU A 101 -6.10 -18.22 10.52
CA LEU A 101 -6.63 -16.88 10.73
C LEU A 101 -7.34 -16.39 9.47
N ASN A 102 -7.88 -15.16 9.51
CA ASN A 102 -8.30 -14.43 8.32
C ASN A 102 -7.81 -12.99 8.40
N VAL A 103 -7.23 -12.48 7.30
CA VAL A 103 -6.67 -11.13 7.25
C VAL A 103 -7.75 -10.06 7.34
N SER A 104 -8.87 -10.23 6.62
CA SER A 104 -9.99 -9.28 6.69
C SER A 104 -10.59 -9.22 8.10
N TYR A 105 -10.73 -10.37 8.78
CA TYR A 105 -11.17 -10.43 10.18
C TYR A 105 -10.24 -9.62 11.08
N ASN A 106 -8.95 -9.79 10.95
CA ASN A 106 -7.96 -9.08 11.75
C ASN A 106 -7.91 -7.56 11.44
N CYS A 107 -8.27 -7.16 10.25
CA CYS A 107 -8.33 -5.75 9.85
C CYS A 107 -9.64 -5.07 10.25
N LEU A 108 -10.74 -5.80 10.40
CA LEU A 108 -12.08 -5.23 10.57
C LEU A 108 -12.80 -5.81 11.78
N ASP A 109 -13.23 -7.09 11.71
CA ASP A 109 -14.22 -7.69 12.61
C ASP A 109 -13.83 -7.58 14.09
N ARG A 110 -12.58 -7.88 14.43
CA ARG A 110 -12.10 -7.84 15.81
C ARG A 110 -12.19 -6.46 16.45
N HIS A 111 -12.27 -5.40 15.64
CA HIS A 111 -12.36 -4.02 16.10
C HIS A 111 -13.79 -3.52 16.28
N LEU A 112 -14.78 -4.19 15.65
CA LEU A 112 -16.15 -3.66 15.55
C LEU A 112 -16.86 -3.55 16.92
N ALA A 113 -16.56 -4.46 17.85
CA ALA A 113 -17.22 -4.46 19.15
C ALA A 113 -16.96 -3.18 19.98
N THR A 114 -15.81 -2.54 19.76
CA THR A 114 -15.35 -1.37 20.56
C THR A 114 -15.10 -0.13 19.73
N GLY A 115 -15.02 -0.23 18.40
CA GLY A 115 -14.58 0.85 17.52
C GLY A 115 -15.27 0.89 16.16
N SER A 116 -16.50 0.40 16.05
CA SER A 116 -17.26 0.41 14.80
C SER A 116 -17.40 1.82 14.20
N ASP A 117 -17.59 2.84 15.04
CA ASP A 117 -17.78 4.24 14.63
C ASP A 117 -16.47 4.98 14.39
N LYS A 118 -15.31 4.36 14.70
CA LYS A 118 -14.02 4.95 14.44
C LYS A 118 -13.79 5.05 12.93
N VAL A 119 -13.20 6.16 12.50
CA VAL A 119 -12.86 6.38 11.10
C VAL A 119 -11.73 5.42 10.70
N ALA A 120 -11.97 4.61 9.67
CA ALA A 120 -10.97 3.80 9.01
C ALA A 120 -10.23 4.62 7.95
N TYR A 121 -10.99 5.35 7.11
CA TYR A 121 -10.40 6.18 6.08
C TYR A 121 -11.05 7.55 5.95
N HIS A 122 -10.22 8.58 5.83
CA HIS A 122 -10.55 9.81 5.13
C HIS A 122 -10.03 9.68 3.70
N TRP A 123 -10.94 9.63 2.74
CA TRP A 123 -10.59 9.57 1.32
C TRP A 123 -10.85 10.90 0.65
N ILE A 124 -9.89 11.32 -0.16
CA ILE A 124 -9.93 12.57 -0.94
C ILE A 124 -9.72 12.23 -2.41
N GLY A 125 -10.67 12.58 -3.26
CA GLY A 125 -10.55 12.52 -4.71
C GLY A 125 -9.75 13.68 -5.27
N GLU A 126 -9.11 13.49 -6.41
CA GLU A 126 -8.36 14.56 -7.08
C GLU A 126 -9.23 15.78 -7.41
N PRO A 127 -10.50 15.61 -7.87
CA PRO A 127 -11.42 16.73 -8.10
C PRO A 127 -11.87 17.49 -6.86
N GLY A 128 -11.56 16.96 -5.65
CA GLY A 128 -11.93 17.58 -4.38
C GLY A 128 -13.13 16.96 -3.68
N ASP A 129 -13.72 15.92 -4.24
CA ASP A 129 -14.73 15.10 -3.57
C ASP A 129 -14.09 14.31 -2.42
N THR A 130 -14.85 14.06 -1.36
CA THR A 130 -14.34 13.42 -0.14
C THR A 130 -15.32 12.40 0.40
N ARG A 131 -14.77 11.36 1.08
CA ARG A 131 -15.56 10.40 1.86
C ARG A 131 -14.86 10.14 3.19
N THR A 132 -15.65 10.06 4.26
CA THR A 132 -15.20 9.53 5.55
C THR A 132 -15.87 8.19 5.76
N ILE A 133 -15.10 7.16 6.00
CA ILE A 133 -15.57 5.78 6.09
C ILE A 133 -15.16 5.22 7.44
N THR A 134 -16.13 4.78 8.25
CA THR A 134 -15.85 4.13 9.53
C THR A 134 -15.50 2.66 9.36
N TYR A 135 -14.95 2.04 10.42
CA TYR A 135 -14.67 0.60 10.41
C TYR A 135 -15.93 -0.23 10.19
N GLY A 136 -17.07 0.17 10.79
CA GLY A 136 -18.36 -0.49 10.58
C GLY A 136 -18.85 -0.38 9.14
N GLU A 137 -18.78 0.82 8.54
CA GLU A 137 -19.16 1.04 7.14
C GLU A 137 -18.24 0.28 6.18
N LEU A 138 -16.93 0.28 6.44
CA LEU A 138 -15.95 -0.46 5.64
C LEU A 138 -16.22 -1.97 5.71
N SER A 139 -16.49 -2.51 6.90
CA SER A 139 -16.85 -3.91 7.09
C SER A 139 -18.11 -4.28 6.31
N GLY A 140 -19.16 -3.48 6.40
CA GLY A 140 -20.39 -3.71 5.62
C GLY A 140 -20.15 -3.69 4.11
N GLN A 141 -19.32 -2.76 3.60
CA GLN A 141 -18.95 -2.70 2.18
C GLN A 141 -18.15 -3.93 1.75
N VAL A 142 -17.17 -4.36 2.55
CA VAL A 142 -16.36 -5.57 2.32
C VAL A 142 -17.24 -6.81 2.29
N ASN A 143 -18.16 -6.96 3.23
CA ASN A 143 -19.06 -8.10 3.29
C ASN A 143 -19.99 -8.18 2.08
N ARG A 144 -20.59 -7.06 1.66
CA ARG A 144 -21.44 -7.04 0.46
C ARG A 144 -20.65 -7.39 -0.79
N PHE A 145 -19.44 -6.84 -0.95
CA PHE A 145 -18.62 -7.14 -2.10
C PHE A 145 -18.09 -8.59 -2.08
N ALA A 146 -17.72 -9.12 -0.92
CA ALA A 146 -17.34 -10.53 -0.74
C ALA A 146 -18.48 -11.49 -1.14
N ASN A 147 -19.71 -11.19 -0.73
CA ASN A 147 -20.90 -11.95 -1.16
C ASN A 147 -21.15 -11.78 -2.66
N GLY A 148 -20.93 -10.58 -3.21
CA GLY A 148 -20.99 -10.35 -4.66
C GLY A 148 -19.99 -11.23 -5.43
N LEU A 149 -18.74 -11.29 -4.99
CA LEU A 149 -17.72 -12.17 -5.58
C LEU A 149 -18.13 -13.66 -5.51
N ARG A 150 -18.64 -14.11 -4.35
CA ARG A 150 -19.17 -15.49 -4.21
C ARG A 150 -20.34 -15.76 -5.17
N SER A 151 -21.20 -14.77 -5.42
CA SER A 151 -22.38 -14.92 -6.30
C SER A 151 -22.02 -15.15 -7.77
N ILE A 152 -20.83 -14.71 -8.19
CA ILE A 152 -20.28 -14.96 -9.53
C ILE A 152 -19.30 -16.15 -9.56
N GLY A 153 -19.20 -16.93 -8.47
CA GLY A 153 -18.45 -18.17 -8.42
C GLY A 153 -17.04 -18.09 -7.86
N VAL A 154 -16.56 -16.90 -7.39
CA VAL A 154 -15.24 -16.79 -6.74
C VAL A 154 -15.22 -17.53 -5.41
N LYS A 155 -14.17 -18.29 -5.18
CA LYS A 155 -13.98 -19.15 -4.00
C LYS A 155 -12.53 -19.13 -3.51
N LYS A 156 -12.30 -19.74 -2.34
CA LYS A 156 -10.97 -19.93 -1.77
C LYS A 156 -9.99 -20.52 -2.80
N GLY A 157 -8.83 -19.86 -2.92
CA GLY A 157 -7.76 -20.27 -3.84
C GLY A 157 -7.85 -19.71 -5.25
N ASP A 158 -8.96 -19.02 -5.62
CA ASP A 158 -9.05 -18.30 -6.88
C ASP A 158 -8.20 -17.02 -6.85
N ARG A 159 -7.85 -16.49 -8.03
CA ARG A 159 -7.09 -15.24 -8.16
C ARG A 159 -7.96 -14.18 -8.82
N VAL A 160 -7.90 -12.98 -8.24
CA VAL A 160 -8.63 -11.79 -8.68
C VAL A 160 -7.61 -10.70 -9.01
N ALA A 161 -7.60 -10.22 -10.24
CA ALA A 161 -6.79 -9.08 -10.64
C ALA A 161 -7.53 -7.77 -10.35
N ILE A 162 -6.80 -6.74 -9.89
CA ILE A 162 -7.38 -5.44 -9.56
C ILE A 162 -6.56 -4.36 -10.25
N TYR A 163 -7.19 -3.60 -11.17
CA TYR A 163 -6.57 -2.51 -11.91
C TYR A 163 -7.41 -1.24 -11.74
N MET A 164 -7.13 -0.47 -10.68
CA MET A 164 -7.95 0.66 -10.25
C MET A 164 -7.09 1.87 -9.88
N GLY A 165 -7.72 3.05 -9.83
CA GLY A 165 -7.16 4.21 -9.15
C GLY A 165 -7.25 4.09 -7.62
N MET A 166 -6.72 5.10 -6.92
CA MET A 166 -6.70 5.16 -5.45
C MET A 166 -8.09 5.55 -4.90
N VAL A 167 -9.06 4.67 -5.06
CA VAL A 167 -10.43 4.81 -4.55
C VAL A 167 -10.70 3.83 -3.41
N PRO A 168 -11.62 4.10 -2.48
CA PRO A 168 -11.91 3.21 -1.36
C PRO A 168 -12.31 1.79 -1.78
N GLU A 169 -12.95 1.65 -2.92
CA GLU A 169 -13.35 0.37 -3.51
C GLU A 169 -12.14 -0.55 -3.76
N LEU A 170 -10.93 0.02 -3.95
CA LEU A 170 -9.70 -0.77 -4.07
C LEU A 170 -9.39 -1.50 -2.74
N ALA A 171 -9.44 -0.81 -1.61
CA ALA A 171 -9.24 -1.44 -0.30
C ALA A 171 -10.37 -2.44 0.02
N VAL A 172 -11.62 -2.10 -0.33
CA VAL A 172 -12.77 -3.02 -0.19
C VAL A 172 -12.55 -4.29 -1.00
N ALA A 173 -12.08 -4.20 -2.25
CA ALA A 173 -11.80 -5.35 -3.11
C ALA A 173 -10.73 -6.27 -2.53
N MET A 174 -9.61 -5.70 -2.04
CA MET A 174 -8.52 -6.45 -1.41
C MET A 174 -9.00 -7.20 -0.16
N LEU A 175 -9.74 -6.51 0.72
CA LEU A 175 -10.26 -7.09 1.96
C LEU A 175 -11.35 -8.13 1.70
N ALA A 176 -12.20 -7.92 0.69
CA ALA A 176 -13.21 -8.89 0.30
C ALA A 176 -12.60 -10.17 -0.28
N CYS A 177 -11.57 -10.06 -1.12
CA CYS A 177 -10.79 -11.22 -1.57
C CYS A 177 -10.19 -11.97 -0.38
N SER A 178 -9.51 -11.26 0.53
CA SER A 178 -8.92 -11.84 1.74
C SER A 178 -9.98 -12.52 2.61
N ARG A 179 -11.20 -11.94 2.69
CA ARG A 179 -12.30 -12.49 3.49
C ARG A 179 -12.76 -13.84 3.02
N ILE A 180 -12.87 -14.03 1.71
CA ILE A 180 -13.34 -15.31 1.12
C ILE A 180 -12.19 -16.26 0.74
N GLY A 181 -10.95 -15.92 1.08
CA GLY A 181 -9.78 -16.74 0.78
C GLY A 181 -9.34 -16.74 -0.67
N ALA A 182 -9.77 -15.77 -1.48
CA ALA A 182 -9.26 -15.55 -2.83
C ALA A 182 -7.99 -14.69 -2.78
N ALA A 183 -6.98 -15.09 -3.53
CA ALA A 183 -5.77 -14.27 -3.64
C ALA A 183 -5.98 -13.11 -4.61
N HIS A 184 -5.58 -11.89 -4.23
CA HIS A 184 -5.65 -10.75 -5.13
C HIS A 184 -4.30 -10.42 -5.76
N SER A 185 -4.34 -9.75 -6.91
CA SER A 185 -3.16 -9.17 -7.57
C SER A 185 -3.48 -7.75 -8.01
N VAL A 186 -2.96 -6.76 -7.29
CA VAL A 186 -3.17 -5.36 -7.64
C VAL A 186 -2.15 -4.94 -8.70
N ILE A 187 -2.65 -4.34 -9.76
CA ILE A 187 -1.91 -3.82 -10.90
C ILE A 187 -1.97 -2.29 -10.84
N PHE A 188 -0.81 -1.64 -10.87
CA PHE A 188 -0.75 -0.18 -10.83
C PHE A 188 -1.54 0.45 -11.97
N GLY A 189 -2.47 1.38 -11.67
CA GLY A 189 -3.38 2.00 -12.64
C GLY A 189 -2.73 2.80 -13.78
N GLY A 190 -1.42 3.00 -13.72
CA GLY A 190 -0.64 3.64 -14.78
C GLY A 190 0.01 2.66 -15.78
N PHE A 191 -0.22 1.35 -15.64
CA PHE A 191 0.34 0.35 -16.57
C PHE A 191 -0.48 0.22 -17.85
N SER A 192 0.18 -0.26 -18.93
CA SER A 192 -0.45 -0.50 -20.23
C SER A 192 -1.29 -1.79 -20.26
N ALA A 193 -2.10 -1.95 -21.30
CA ALA A 193 -2.88 -3.17 -21.53
C ALA A 193 -2.01 -4.44 -21.58
N GLU A 194 -0.85 -4.39 -22.22
CA GLU A 194 0.09 -5.54 -22.29
C GLU A 194 0.58 -5.93 -20.89
N ALA A 195 0.85 -4.93 -20.04
CA ALA A 195 1.27 -5.19 -18.66
C ALA A 195 0.15 -5.81 -17.80
N ILE A 196 -1.12 -5.55 -18.13
CA ILE A 196 -2.28 -6.23 -17.51
C ILE A 196 -2.33 -7.67 -17.97
N VAL A 197 -2.20 -7.94 -19.29
CA VAL A 197 -2.20 -9.30 -19.88
C VAL A 197 -1.16 -10.18 -19.20
N ASP A 198 0.10 -9.73 -19.16
CA ASP A 198 1.20 -10.51 -18.57
C ASP A 198 0.88 -10.97 -17.13
N ARG A 199 0.25 -10.09 -16.31
CA ARG A 199 -0.05 -10.40 -14.92
C ARG A 199 -1.28 -11.27 -14.74
N VAL A 200 -2.30 -11.01 -15.54
CA VAL A 200 -3.55 -11.79 -15.50
C VAL A 200 -3.30 -13.23 -15.95
N ASP A 201 -2.54 -13.41 -17.04
CA ASP A 201 -2.23 -14.73 -17.58
C ASP A 201 -1.29 -15.51 -16.64
N ASP A 202 -0.26 -14.87 -16.08
CA ASP A 202 0.66 -15.52 -15.14
C ASP A 202 -0.04 -15.91 -13.83
N ALA A 203 -0.87 -15.02 -13.28
CA ALA A 203 -1.67 -15.30 -12.09
C ALA A 203 -2.83 -16.28 -12.35
N GLN A 204 -3.21 -16.51 -13.61
CA GLN A 204 -4.42 -17.24 -13.99
C GLN A 204 -5.67 -16.64 -13.31
N ALA A 205 -5.77 -15.30 -13.30
CA ALA A 205 -6.90 -14.61 -12.71
C ALA A 205 -8.17 -14.79 -13.57
N THR A 206 -9.31 -15.06 -12.93
CA THR A 206 -10.60 -15.24 -13.61
C THR A 206 -11.51 -14.03 -13.51
N VAL A 207 -11.22 -13.12 -12.58
CA VAL A 207 -11.94 -11.87 -12.38
C VAL A 207 -10.96 -10.69 -12.47
N LEU A 208 -11.37 -9.64 -13.18
CA LEU A 208 -10.67 -8.36 -13.24
C LEU A 208 -11.58 -7.27 -12.68
N ILE A 209 -11.10 -6.52 -11.70
CA ILE A 209 -11.80 -5.39 -11.10
C ILE A 209 -11.15 -4.10 -11.57
N THR A 210 -11.95 -3.14 -12.05
CA THR A 210 -11.45 -1.86 -12.56
C THR A 210 -12.42 -0.71 -12.27
N CYS A 211 -12.06 0.51 -12.72
CA CYS A 211 -12.96 1.66 -12.77
C CYS A 211 -13.27 2.01 -14.23
N ASP A 212 -14.35 2.74 -14.45
CA ASP A 212 -14.62 3.40 -15.75
C ASP A 212 -13.41 4.25 -16.16
N GLY A 213 -12.87 5.03 -15.24
CA GLY A 213 -11.67 5.82 -15.37
C GLY A 213 -11.10 6.19 -14.01
N ALA A 214 -9.97 6.89 -13.99
CA ALA A 214 -9.38 7.50 -12.79
C ALA A 214 -8.94 8.93 -13.09
N TRP A 215 -9.02 9.79 -12.09
CA TRP A 215 -8.54 11.16 -12.20
C TRP A 215 -7.02 11.22 -12.00
N ARG A 216 -6.33 11.93 -12.91
CA ARG A 216 -4.90 12.19 -12.78
C ARG A 216 -4.53 13.51 -13.47
N ARG A 217 -4.06 14.49 -12.70
CA ARG A 217 -3.67 15.84 -13.15
C ARG A 217 -4.79 16.56 -13.94
N GLY A 218 -6.03 16.46 -13.43
CA GLY A 218 -7.20 17.07 -14.04
C GLY A 218 -7.70 16.37 -15.31
N ALA A 219 -7.13 15.23 -15.68
CA ALA A 219 -7.56 14.44 -16.83
C ALA A 219 -8.06 13.05 -16.39
N ILE A 220 -8.88 12.43 -17.21
CA ILE A 220 -9.34 11.07 -16.99
C ILE A 220 -8.38 10.09 -17.69
N VAL A 221 -7.88 9.12 -16.94
CA VAL A 221 -7.17 7.95 -17.45
C VAL A 221 -8.23 6.88 -17.73
N PRO A 222 -8.37 6.38 -18.98
CA PRO A 222 -9.44 5.45 -19.36
C PRO A 222 -9.09 4.00 -18.93
N LEU A 223 -9.34 3.66 -17.67
CA LEU A 223 -8.93 2.37 -17.12
C LEU A 223 -9.69 1.21 -17.75
N LYS A 224 -11.00 1.35 -17.97
CA LYS A 224 -11.83 0.30 -18.60
C LYS A 224 -11.39 -0.01 -20.03
N ASP A 225 -11.03 1.00 -20.81
CA ASP A 225 -10.54 0.79 -22.19
C ASP A 225 -9.22 -0.02 -22.20
N ASN A 226 -8.32 0.26 -21.25
CA ASN A 226 -7.09 -0.54 -21.09
C ASN A 226 -7.41 -1.98 -20.70
N CYS A 227 -8.41 -2.19 -19.82
CA CYS A 227 -8.88 -3.53 -19.47
C CYS A 227 -9.52 -4.25 -20.66
N ASP A 228 -10.32 -3.59 -21.47
CA ASP A 228 -10.92 -4.19 -22.66
C ASP A 228 -9.87 -4.62 -23.67
N ALA A 229 -8.86 -3.78 -23.91
CA ALA A 229 -7.74 -4.12 -24.76
C ALA A 229 -6.95 -5.32 -24.20
N ALA A 230 -6.76 -5.40 -22.89
CA ALA A 230 -6.11 -6.53 -22.23
C ALA A 230 -6.95 -7.81 -22.35
N MET A 231 -8.25 -7.75 -22.06
CA MET A 231 -9.15 -8.90 -22.12
C MET A 231 -9.36 -9.44 -23.54
N ALA A 232 -9.16 -8.61 -24.56
CA ALA A 232 -9.17 -9.08 -25.94
C ALA A 232 -7.98 -10.01 -26.26
N ALA A 233 -6.89 -9.93 -25.49
CA ALA A 233 -5.69 -10.73 -25.63
C ALA A 233 -5.54 -11.82 -24.56
N ALA A 234 -6.02 -11.56 -23.32
CA ALA A 234 -6.00 -12.50 -22.20
C ALA A 234 -7.20 -13.45 -22.26
N SER A 235 -6.95 -14.74 -22.00
CA SER A 235 -7.97 -15.80 -22.17
C SER A 235 -8.60 -16.27 -20.86
N THR A 236 -8.14 -15.81 -19.69
CA THR A 236 -8.55 -16.37 -18.38
C THR A 236 -9.69 -15.59 -17.71
N ILE A 237 -9.91 -14.32 -18.09
CA ILE A 237 -10.92 -13.46 -17.44
C ILE A 237 -12.34 -13.84 -17.89
N GLU A 238 -13.14 -14.26 -16.93
CA GLU A 238 -14.56 -14.60 -17.10
C GLU A 238 -15.47 -13.40 -16.77
N HIS A 239 -15.08 -12.60 -15.76
CA HIS A 239 -15.84 -11.43 -15.32
C HIS A 239 -14.96 -10.20 -15.17
N CYS A 240 -15.51 -9.04 -15.59
CA CYS A 240 -14.94 -7.72 -15.33
C CYS A 240 -15.90 -6.90 -14.48
N ILE A 241 -15.46 -6.50 -13.28
CA ILE A 241 -16.27 -5.68 -12.38
C ILE A 241 -15.81 -4.23 -12.50
N VAL A 242 -16.76 -3.31 -12.75
CA VAL A 242 -16.45 -1.92 -13.07
C VAL A 242 -17.03 -0.98 -12.02
N VAL A 243 -16.19 -0.19 -11.38
CA VAL A 243 -16.58 0.91 -10.50
C VAL A 243 -16.84 2.17 -11.33
N GLU A 244 -17.99 2.81 -11.14
CA GLU A 244 -18.28 4.11 -11.73
C GLU A 244 -17.60 5.21 -10.89
N ARG A 245 -16.44 5.69 -11.36
CA ARG A 245 -15.64 6.73 -10.67
C ARG A 245 -15.73 8.09 -11.35
N THR A 246 -15.63 8.12 -12.67
CA THR A 246 -15.53 9.36 -13.44
C THR A 246 -16.82 9.70 -14.19
N GLY A 247 -17.70 8.72 -14.36
CA GLY A 247 -18.94 8.86 -15.12
C GLY A 247 -18.70 8.95 -16.63
N GLN A 248 -17.50 8.62 -17.12
CA GLN A 248 -17.25 8.57 -18.56
C GLN A 248 -17.99 7.38 -19.19
N PRO A 249 -18.47 7.51 -20.43
CA PRO A 249 -19.06 6.39 -21.14
C PRO A 249 -18.03 5.26 -21.35
N VAL A 250 -18.40 4.03 -21.06
CA VAL A 250 -17.60 2.82 -21.28
C VAL A 250 -18.48 1.75 -21.93
N ASP A 251 -17.86 0.90 -22.73
CA ASP A 251 -18.53 -0.27 -23.29
C ASP A 251 -18.63 -1.36 -22.21
N MET A 252 -19.85 -1.92 -22.05
CA MET A 252 -20.13 -3.00 -21.12
C MET A 252 -20.56 -4.24 -21.90
N VAL A 253 -19.71 -5.26 -21.94
CA VAL A 253 -19.96 -6.52 -22.62
C VAL A 253 -20.90 -7.38 -21.80
N GLN A 254 -22.10 -7.63 -22.33
CA GLN A 254 -23.12 -8.44 -21.65
C GLN A 254 -22.60 -9.86 -21.31
N GLY A 255 -22.81 -10.29 -20.07
CA GLY A 255 -22.41 -11.61 -19.57
C GLY A 255 -20.96 -11.66 -19.05
N ARG A 256 -20.12 -10.69 -19.39
CA ARG A 256 -18.76 -10.55 -18.87
C ARG A 256 -18.64 -9.39 -17.87
N ASP A 257 -19.15 -8.20 -18.24
CA ASP A 257 -18.96 -6.98 -17.49
C ASP A 257 -20.13 -6.72 -16.54
N ILE A 258 -19.82 -6.35 -15.32
CA ILE A 258 -20.80 -6.14 -14.25
C ILE A 258 -20.45 -4.81 -13.55
N TRP A 259 -21.42 -3.92 -13.42
CA TRP A 259 -21.23 -2.74 -12.60
C TRP A 259 -21.06 -3.13 -11.12
N TRP A 260 -20.12 -2.50 -10.43
CA TRP A 260 -19.89 -2.72 -8.99
C TRP A 260 -21.17 -2.56 -8.18
N HIS A 261 -21.89 -1.47 -8.41
CA HIS A 261 -23.14 -1.17 -7.69
C HIS A 261 -24.22 -2.23 -7.94
N ASP A 262 -24.30 -2.81 -9.13
CA ASP A 262 -25.25 -3.90 -9.44
C ASP A 262 -24.82 -5.20 -8.74
N LEU A 263 -23.52 -5.50 -8.70
CA LEU A 263 -23.01 -6.71 -8.06
C LEU A 263 -23.27 -6.72 -6.54
N VAL A 264 -23.14 -5.56 -5.88
CA VAL A 264 -23.36 -5.43 -4.44
C VAL A 264 -24.84 -5.19 -4.07
N ALA A 265 -25.69 -4.86 -5.04
CA ALA A 265 -27.09 -4.59 -4.79
C ALA A 265 -27.79 -5.81 -4.20
N GLY A 266 -28.43 -5.64 -3.03
CA GLY A 266 -29.16 -6.70 -2.35
C GLY A 266 -28.29 -7.75 -1.68
N GLN A 267 -26.97 -7.64 -1.72
CA GLN A 267 -26.08 -8.52 -0.97
C GLN A 267 -26.14 -8.22 0.53
N SER A 268 -26.01 -9.29 1.34
CA SER A 268 -25.94 -9.16 2.80
C SER A 268 -24.68 -8.40 3.21
N ASP A 269 -24.78 -7.59 4.25
CA ASP A 269 -23.64 -6.96 4.94
C ASP A 269 -23.01 -7.87 6.02
N GLU A 270 -23.42 -9.12 6.07
CA GLU A 270 -22.81 -10.20 6.82
C GLU A 270 -22.18 -11.21 5.86
N CYS A 271 -20.93 -11.57 6.09
CA CYS A 271 -20.18 -12.56 5.33
C CYS A 271 -19.16 -13.22 6.24
N GLU A 272 -19.34 -14.50 6.55
CA GLU A 272 -18.40 -15.24 7.39
C GLU A 272 -17.01 -15.26 6.75
N PRO A 273 -15.95 -14.92 7.52
CA PRO A 273 -14.57 -14.99 7.03
C PRO A 273 -14.14 -16.45 6.83
N GLU A 274 -13.50 -16.70 5.68
CA GLU A 274 -12.94 -18.02 5.38
C GLU A 274 -11.79 -18.34 6.34
N VAL A 275 -11.73 -19.57 6.84
CA VAL A 275 -10.59 -20.04 7.63
C VAL A 275 -9.40 -20.29 6.72
N MET A 276 -8.32 -19.52 6.93
CA MET A 276 -7.12 -19.57 6.12
C MET A 276 -5.95 -20.11 6.94
N ASN A 277 -5.19 -21.05 6.38
CA ASN A 277 -3.91 -21.42 6.96
C ASN A 277 -2.94 -20.23 6.83
N ALA A 278 -2.01 -20.08 7.78
CA ALA A 278 -1.02 -19.00 7.76
C ALA A 278 -0.19 -18.95 6.48
N GLU A 279 -0.01 -20.08 5.80
CA GLU A 279 0.74 -20.20 4.54
C GLU A 279 -0.16 -20.16 3.28
N ASP A 280 -1.48 -20.06 3.43
CA ASP A 280 -2.37 -19.82 2.30
C ASP A 280 -2.04 -18.50 1.61
N LEU A 281 -2.11 -18.47 0.28
CA LEU A 281 -1.78 -17.32 -0.54
C LEU A 281 -2.74 -16.15 -0.27
N LEU A 282 -2.21 -14.99 0.12
CA LEU A 282 -2.96 -13.77 0.33
C LEU A 282 -3.00 -12.91 -0.94
N TYR A 283 -1.83 -12.64 -1.52
CA TYR A 283 -1.74 -11.84 -2.74
C TYR A 283 -0.47 -12.14 -3.54
N ILE A 284 -0.50 -11.75 -4.82
CA ILE A 284 0.62 -11.78 -5.73
C ILE A 284 0.94 -10.35 -6.14
N LEU A 285 2.18 -9.91 -5.96
CA LEU A 285 2.63 -8.61 -6.41
C LEU A 285 3.79 -8.74 -7.40
N TYR A 286 3.63 -8.13 -8.56
CA TYR A 286 4.60 -8.23 -9.64
C TYR A 286 5.67 -7.16 -9.56
N THR A 287 6.92 -7.58 -9.65
CA THR A 287 8.08 -6.70 -9.74
C THR A 287 8.63 -6.67 -11.17
N SER A 288 9.26 -5.55 -11.55
CA SER A 288 10.07 -5.48 -12.77
C SER A 288 11.30 -6.38 -12.58
N GLY A 289 11.21 -7.63 -13.06
CA GLY A 289 12.34 -8.56 -12.98
C GLY A 289 13.54 -8.11 -13.84
N THR A 290 14.71 -8.65 -13.57
CA THR A 290 15.91 -8.49 -14.41
C THR A 290 15.77 -9.13 -15.80
N THR A 291 14.70 -9.88 -16.01
CA THR A 291 14.29 -10.48 -17.28
C THR A 291 13.10 -9.73 -17.85
N ALA A 292 12.83 -9.84 -19.15
CA ALA A 292 11.77 -9.09 -19.84
C ALA A 292 10.33 -9.31 -19.28
N LYS A 293 10.11 -10.38 -18.51
CA LYS A 293 8.79 -10.67 -17.92
C LYS A 293 8.75 -10.28 -16.44
N PRO A 294 7.64 -9.71 -15.95
CA PRO A 294 7.43 -9.45 -14.53
C PRO A 294 7.47 -10.77 -13.73
N LYS A 295 7.92 -10.67 -12.48
CA LYS A 295 7.94 -11.81 -11.53
C LYS A 295 6.91 -11.59 -10.45
N GLY A 296 5.99 -12.54 -10.29
CA GLY A 296 4.99 -12.54 -9.22
C GLY A 296 5.61 -13.00 -7.91
N ILE A 297 5.64 -12.11 -6.93
CA ILE A 297 6.05 -12.43 -5.56
C ILE A 297 4.79 -12.84 -4.79
N MET A 298 4.80 -14.05 -4.25
CA MET A 298 3.70 -14.59 -3.44
C MET A 298 3.88 -14.18 -1.98
N HIS A 299 2.82 -13.61 -1.41
CA HIS A 299 2.74 -13.27 0.00
C HIS A 299 1.68 -14.15 0.67
N THR A 300 2.06 -14.82 1.76
CA THR A 300 1.18 -15.68 2.54
C THR A 300 0.46 -14.91 3.64
N THR A 301 -0.54 -15.51 4.25
CA THR A 301 -1.51 -14.84 5.12
C THR A 301 -0.91 -14.44 6.47
N GLY A 302 -0.42 -15.41 7.25
CA GLY A 302 -0.06 -15.17 8.66
C GLY A 302 1.26 -14.41 8.82
N GLY A 303 2.31 -14.86 8.13
CA GLY A 303 3.64 -14.23 8.22
C GLY A 303 3.63 -12.79 7.72
N TYR A 304 2.94 -12.54 6.59
CA TYR A 304 2.84 -11.18 6.06
C TYR A 304 2.08 -10.24 7.02
N LEU A 305 0.90 -10.65 7.52
CA LEU A 305 0.11 -9.79 8.40
C LEU A 305 0.83 -9.50 9.73
N THR A 306 1.55 -10.48 10.28
CA THR A 306 2.41 -10.30 11.46
C THR A 306 3.44 -9.20 11.21
N GLY A 307 4.16 -9.28 10.08
CA GLY A 307 5.13 -8.26 9.70
C GLY A 307 4.51 -6.89 9.47
N ALA A 308 3.38 -6.82 8.77
CA ALA A 308 2.67 -5.58 8.47
C ALA A 308 2.17 -4.88 9.76
N ALA A 309 1.51 -5.61 10.64
CA ALA A 309 0.98 -5.07 11.89
C ALA A 309 2.12 -4.61 12.83
N THR A 310 3.18 -5.42 12.95
CA THR A 310 4.33 -5.11 13.82
C THR A 310 5.07 -3.87 13.34
N THR A 311 5.47 -3.86 12.07
CA THR A 311 6.28 -2.75 11.53
C THR A 311 5.47 -1.45 11.46
N HIS A 312 4.20 -1.49 11.11
CA HIS A 312 3.34 -0.32 11.15
C HIS A 312 3.24 0.26 12.59
N SER A 313 3.03 -0.59 13.59
CA SER A 313 2.94 -0.13 14.99
C SER A 313 4.26 0.43 15.52
N MET A 314 5.38 -0.28 15.27
CA MET A 314 6.66 0.04 15.89
C MET A 314 7.45 1.12 15.14
N VAL A 315 7.55 1.01 13.80
CA VAL A 315 8.38 1.92 13.01
C VAL A 315 7.77 3.32 12.93
N PHE A 316 6.45 3.40 12.83
CA PHE A 316 5.76 4.69 12.81
C PHE A 316 5.31 5.15 14.19
N ASP A 317 5.62 4.39 15.24
CA ASP A 317 5.27 4.71 16.63
C ASP A 317 3.77 5.01 16.81
N ILE A 318 2.91 4.26 16.15
CA ILE A 318 1.47 4.51 16.03
C ILE A 318 0.79 4.47 17.39
N LYS A 319 0.02 5.51 17.69
CA LYS A 319 -0.93 5.60 18.80
C LYS A 319 -2.35 5.61 18.20
N PRO A 320 -3.01 4.45 18.08
CA PRO A 320 -4.24 4.32 17.31
C PRO A 320 -5.34 5.30 17.70
N ASP A 321 -5.44 5.67 18.97
CA ASP A 321 -6.51 6.54 19.47
C ASP A 321 -6.33 8.02 19.12
N THR A 322 -5.12 8.44 18.76
CA THR A 322 -4.79 9.86 18.57
C THR A 322 -4.20 10.16 17.20
N ASP A 323 -3.62 9.14 16.53
CA ASP A 323 -2.94 9.37 15.26
C ASP A 323 -3.89 9.28 14.06
N VAL A 324 -3.67 10.20 13.14
CA VAL A 324 -4.14 10.14 11.76
C VAL A 324 -2.93 9.90 10.88
N TYR A 325 -2.89 8.71 10.28
CA TYR A 325 -1.73 8.24 9.51
C TYR A 325 -1.98 8.36 8.02
N TRP A 326 -1.02 8.90 7.29
CA TRP A 326 -1.06 8.98 5.84
C TRP A 326 0.19 8.40 5.19
N CYS A 327 0.05 7.28 4.49
CA CYS A 327 1.03 6.79 3.55
C CYS A 327 0.68 7.34 2.15
N ALA A 328 1.51 8.22 1.61
CA ALA A 328 1.29 8.87 0.31
C ALA A 328 1.75 8.01 -0.88
N ALA A 329 1.89 6.71 -0.69
CA ALA A 329 2.20 5.74 -1.74
C ALA A 329 0.94 5.32 -2.52
N ASP A 330 1.15 4.52 -3.57
CA ASP A 330 0.07 3.88 -4.32
C ASP A 330 -0.09 2.41 -3.87
N ILE A 331 -1.34 1.94 -3.78
CA ILE A 331 -1.65 0.55 -3.38
C ILE A 331 -1.11 -0.47 -4.41
N GLY A 332 -0.88 -0.09 -5.66
CA GLY A 332 -0.24 -0.95 -6.65
C GLY A 332 1.20 -1.37 -6.32
N TRP A 333 1.76 -0.91 -5.20
CA TRP A 333 3.08 -1.26 -4.69
C TRP A 333 2.99 -1.93 -3.31
N VAL A 334 4.04 -2.68 -2.92
CA VAL A 334 4.07 -3.34 -1.61
C VAL A 334 3.90 -2.36 -0.45
N THR A 335 4.45 -1.16 -0.57
CA THR A 335 4.29 -0.09 0.42
C THR A 335 2.81 0.24 0.66
N GLY A 336 2.02 0.37 -0.42
CA GLY A 336 0.60 0.65 -0.31
C GLY A 336 -0.20 -0.52 0.27
N HIS A 337 0.10 -1.76 -0.12
CA HIS A 337 -0.50 -2.94 0.50
C HIS A 337 -0.28 -2.94 2.02
N THR A 338 0.98 -2.76 2.43
CA THR A 338 1.39 -2.87 3.83
C THR A 338 0.94 -1.68 4.66
N TYR A 339 1.10 -0.45 4.15
CA TYR A 339 0.98 0.76 4.96
C TYR A 339 -0.18 1.68 4.57
N ILE A 340 -1.03 1.30 3.59
CA ILE A 340 -2.33 1.95 3.39
C ILE A 340 -3.45 1.01 3.85
N VAL A 341 -3.36 -0.30 3.55
CA VAL A 341 -4.45 -1.23 3.81
C VAL A 341 -4.19 -2.08 5.06
N TYR A 342 -3.28 -3.06 4.99
CA TYR A 342 -3.21 -4.12 6.00
C TYR A 342 -2.66 -3.68 7.35
N GLY A 343 -1.54 -2.98 7.40
CA GLY A 343 -0.93 -2.51 8.65
C GLY A 343 -1.80 -1.54 9.44
N PRO A 344 -2.28 -0.43 8.82
CA PRO A 344 -3.14 0.52 9.50
C PRO A 344 -4.44 -0.11 10.01
N LEU A 345 -5.12 -0.90 9.19
CA LEU A 345 -6.39 -1.52 9.59
C LEU A 345 -6.18 -2.59 10.65
N ALA A 346 -5.14 -3.43 10.57
CA ALA A 346 -4.81 -4.38 11.62
C ALA A 346 -4.50 -3.69 12.97
N ASN A 347 -3.97 -2.49 12.96
CA ASN A 347 -3.70 -1.70 14.16
C ASN A 347 -4.83 -0.73 14.54
N HIS A 348 -6.00 -0.84 13.93
CA HIS A 348 -7.15 0.00 14.24
C HIS A 348 -6.83 1.51 14.11
N THR A 349 -6.07 1.91 13.11
CA THR A 349 -5.58 3.29 12.90
C THR A 349 -6.46 4.01 11.89
N THR A 350 -6.71 5.30 12.09
CA THR A 350 -7.34 6.15 11.07
C THR A 350 -6.33 6.48 9.99
N GLY A 351 -6.66 6.14 8.74
CA GLY A 351 -5.82 6.38 7.57
C GLY A 351 -6.35 7.50 6.67
N VAL A 352 -5.45 8.13 5.92
CA VAL A 352 -5.80 9.01 4.79
C VAL A 352 -5.48 8.30 3.50
N MET A 353 -6.40 8.35 2.54
CA MET A 353 -6.22 7.84 1.18
C MET A 353 -6.50 8.97 0.20
N TYR A 354 -5.56 9.26 -0.68
CA TYR A 354 -5.66 10.32 -1.67
C TYR A 354 -5.60 9.74 -3.10
N GLU A 355 -6.62 10.06 -3.91
CA GLU A 355 -6.59 9.84 -5.35
C GLU A 355 -6.08 11.10 -6.01
N GLY A 356 -4.90 11.05 -6.59
CA GLY A 356 -4.33 12.19 -7.30
C GLY A 356 -2.82 12.23 -7.23
N THR A 357 -2.25 13.33 -7.72
CA THR A 357 -0.83 13.60 -7.68
C THR A 357 -0.50 14.69 -6.65
N PRO A 358 0.69 14.65 -6.02
CA PRO A 358 1.02 15.54 -4.91
C PRO A 358 1.09 17.03 -5.28
N ASP A 359 1.17 17.33 -6.57
CA ASP A 359 1.37 18.68 -7.12
C ASP A 359 0.16 19.19 -7.92
N TYR A 360 -1.00 18.53 -7.83
CA TYR A 360 -2.22 18.95 -8.51
C TYR A 360 -3.40 19.09 -7.50
N PRO A 361 -4.23 20.16 -7.60
CA PRO A 361 -4.20 21.25 -8.61
C PRO A 361 -3.04 22.24 -8.41
N ASP A 362 -2.38 22.21 -7.26
CA ASP A 362 -1.25 23.07 -6.92
C ASP A 362 -0.25 22.35 -5.99
N ARG A 363 0.87 22.99 -5.67
CA ARG A 363 1.95 22.39 -4.87
C ARG A 363 1.65 22.33 -3.37
N ASP A 364 0.59 22.99 -2.93
CA ASP A 364 0.18 23.01 -1.51
C ASP A 364 -0.79 21.87 -1.19
N ARG A 365 -1.19 21.07 -2.20
CA ARG A 365 -2.20 20.02 -2.07
C ARG A 365 -1.94 19.06 -0.91
N LEU A 366 -0.71 18.55 -0.77
CA LEU A 366 -0.38 17.65 0.33
C LEU A 366 -0.50 18.33 1.69
N TRP A 367 -0.03 19.56 1.77
CA TRP A 367 -0.05 20.32 3.03
C TRP A 367 -1.46 20.68 3.46
N SER A 368 -2.33 21.03 2.53
CA SER A 368 -3.76 21.27 2.79
C SER A 368 -4.44 19.99 3.32
N ILE A 369 -4.18 18.82 2.74
CA ILE A 369 -4.72 17.56 3.22
C ILE A 369 -4.22 17.27 4.65
N ILE A 370 -2.94 17.50 4.93
CA ILE A 370 -2.37 17.31 6.27
C ILE A 370 -3.09 18.18 7.29
N GLU A 371 -3.31 19.46 6.97
CA GLU A 371 -3.98 20.41 7.85
C GLU A 371 -5.46 20.06 8.03
N ASP A 372 -6.19 19.83 6.94
CA ASP A 372 -7.64 19.61 6.93
C ASP A 372 -8.05 18.33 7.68
N TYR A 373 -7.22 17.28 7.63
CA TYR A 373 -7.51 15.99 8.27
C TYR A 373 -6.69 15.73 9.54
N GLY A 374 -5.86 16.69 9.96
CA GLY A 374 -5.06 16.57 11.17
C GLY A 374 -4.06 15.43 11.13
N VAL A 375 -3.42 15.20 9.97
CA VAL A 375 -2.43 14.13 9.80
C VAL A 375 -1.28 14.33 10.77
N THR A 376 -1.03 13.34 11.60
CA THR A 376 0.05 13.35 12.61
C THR A 376 1.31 12.65 12.09
N ILE A 377 1.15 11.69 11.19
CA ILE A 377 2.26 10.91 10.61
C ILE A 377 2.08 10.85 9.09
N LEU A 378 3.07 11.35 8.36
CA LEU A 378 3.18 11.26 6.90
C LEU A 378 4.33 10.33 6.52
N TYR A 379 4.06 9.34 5.64
CA TYR A 379 5.04 8.40 5.08
C TYR A 379 5.06 8.41 3.56
#